data_22807c4c246a7921f7c0f06f8f6fd2a0
#
_entry.id   22807c4c246a7921f7c0f06f8f6fd2a0
#
_cell.length_a   1.000
_cell.length_b   1.000
_cell.length_c   1.000
_cell.angle_alpha   90.00
_cell.angle_beta   90.00
_cell.angle_gamma   90.00
#
_symmetry.space_group_name_H-M   'P 1'
#
loop_
_entity.id
_entity.type
_entity.pdbx_description
1 polymer ?
#
loop_
_entity_poly.entity_id
_entity_poly.type
_entity_poly.pdbx_seq_one_letter_code
_entity_poly.pdbx_strand_id
1 'polypeptide(L)'
;SAQGGMRRLAEIVQTFPYKPRGAVPKLLIVAPPPCGPTANGGPAGGRIIAESELFAPLYASLAAELGCAFFDAGTVARPSVADGVHLDADNTIAIGKALIHPVAKLLA
;
A
#
# COMPACT_ATOMS: atom_id res chain seq x y z
N SER A 1 3.87 5.79 -13.83
CA SER A 1 4.48 5.22 -12.62
C SER A 1 3.41 4.76 -11.64
N ALA A 2 3.76 3.88 -10.73
CA ALA A 2 2.85 3.40 -9.70
C ALA A 2 2.38 4.54 -8.80
N GLN A 3 3.28 5.47 -8.44
CA GLN A 3 2.93 6.64 -7.65
C GLN A 3 1.93 7.55 -8.41
N GLY A 4 2.14 7.75 -9.70
CA GLY A 4 1.23 8.54 -10.53
C GLY A 4 -0.16 7.92 -10.61
N GLY A 5 -0.26 6.60 -10.74
CA GLY A 5 -1.52 5.89 -10.70
C GLY A 5 -2.23 6.01 -9.36
N MET A 6 -1.50 5.86 -8.27
CA MET A 6 -2.05 6.01 -6.92
C MET A 6 -2.54 7.46 -6.69
N ARG A 7 -1.76 8.46 -7.13
CA ARG A 7 -2.17 9.87 -7.07
C ARG A 7 -3.50 10.07 -7.77
N ARG A 8 -3.63 9.54 -8.97
CA ARG A 8 -4.86 9.70 -9.76
C ARG A 8 -6.07 9.10 -9.07
N LEU A 9 -5.94 7.91 -8.50
CA LEU A 9 -7.01 7.26 -7.74
C LEU A 9 -7.42 8.09 -6.52
N ALA A 10 -6.44 8.58 -5.75
CA ALA A 10 -6.71 9.40 -4.57
C ALA A 10 -7.42 10.70 -4.96
N GLU A 11 -6.98 11.37 -6.01
CA GLU A 11 -7.60 12.60 -6.50
C GLU A 11 -9.04 12.38 -6.95
N ILE A 12 -9.32 11.26 -7.63
CA ILE A 12 -10.69 10.90 -8.03
C ILE A 12 -11.58 10.78 -6.79
N VAL A 13 -11.12 10.07 -5.76
CA VAL A 13 -11.89 9.90 -4.53
C VAL A 13 -12.12 11.24 -3.83
N GLN A 14 -11.10 12.10 -3.76
CA GLN A 14 -11.17 13.37 -3.03
C GLN A 14 -12.00 14.44 -3.77
N THR A 15 -12.10 14.36 -5.08
CA THR A 15 -12.78 15.37 -5.89
C THR A 15 -14.13 14.93 -6.45
N PHE A 16 -14.53 13.68 -6.23
CA PHE A 16 -15.84 13.21 -6.67
C PHE A 16 -16.95 14.06 -6.03
N PRO A 17 -18.01 14.43 -6.78
CA PRO A 17 -19.06 15.29 -6.26
C PRO A 17 -20.05 14.52 -5.36
N TYR A 18 -19.63 14.24 -4.14
CA TYR A 18 -20.46 13.53 -3.16
C TYR A 18 -21.69 14.34 -2.75
N LYS A 19 -22.76 13.63 -2.35
CA LYS A 19 -23.96 14.22 -1.77
C LYS A 19 -24.24 13.55 -0.42
N PRO A 20 -24.28 14.32 0.69
CA PRO A 20 -23.94 15.75 0.80
C PRO A 20 -22.45 16.03 0.57
N ARG A 21 -22.10 17.30 0.32
CA ARG A 21 -20.71 17.70 0.01
C ARG A 21 -19.68 17.31 1.08
N GLY A 22 -20.08 17.22 2.34
CA GLY A 22 -19.20 16.80 3.43
C GLY A 22 -18.95 15.30 3.52
N ALA A 23 -19.50 14.51 2.60
CA ALA A 23 -19.37 13.04 2.63
C ALA A 23 -18.11 12.53 1.94
N VAL A 24 -17.09 13.37 1.77
CA VAL A 24 -15.80 12.94 1.19
C VAL A 24 -15.17 11.88 2.09
N PRO A 25 -14.88 10.69 1.57
CA PRO A 25 -14.25 9.64 2.37
C PRO A 25 -12.85 10.03 2.83
N LYS A 26 -12.47 9.60 4.01
CA LYS A 26 -11.08 9.65 4.44
C LYS A 26 -10.32 8.53 3.75
N LEU A 27 -9.07 8.79 3.38
CA LEU A 27 -8.24 7.86 2.64
C LEU A 27 -7.09 7.34 3.47
N LEU A 28 -6.84 6.05 3.37
CA LEU A 28 -5.63 5.40 3.85
C LEU A 28 -4.91 4.78 2.66
N ILE A 29 -3.71 5.26 2.38
CA ILE A 29 -2.86 4.67 1.34
C ILE A 29 -2.00 3.60 1.98
N VAL A 30 -2.04 2.39 1.42
CA VAL A 30 -1.27 1.25 1.91
C VAL A 30 -0.19 0.90 0.88
N ALA A 31 1.07 0.98 1.28
CA ALA A 31 2.16 0.50 0.45
C ALA A 31 2.28 -1.02 0.59
N PRO A 32 2.37 -1.77 -0.51
CA PRO A 32 2.55 -3.22 -0.44
C PRO A 32 3.94 -3.58 0.07
N PRO A 33 4.14 -4.80 0.61
CA PRO A 33 5.49 -5.28 0.87
C PRO A 33 6.31 -5.28 -0.43
N PRO A 34 7.60 -4.92 -0.37
CA PRO A 34 8.43 -4.99 -1.57
C PRO A 34 8.55 -6.43 -2.07
N CYS A 35 8.78 -6.60 -3.37
CA CYS A 35 9.07 -7.90 -3.94
C CYS A 35 10.29 -8.49 -3.26
N GLY A 36 10.30 -9.81 -3.07
CA GLY A 36 11.40 -10.51 -2.43
C GLY A 36 12.04 -11.52 -3.38
N PRO A 37 13.17 -12.11 -2.95
CA PRO A 37 13.78 -13.19 -3.72
C PRO A 37 12.92 -14.45 -3.68
N THR A 38 12.99 -15.24 -4.76
CA THR A 38 12.40 -16.56 -4.77
C THR A 38 13.28 -17.55 -4.00
N ALA A 39 12.79 -18.77 -3.75
CA ALA A 39 13.58 -19.84 -3.14
C ALA A 39 14.89 -20.13 -3.91
N ASN A 40 14.95 -19.80 -5.20
CA ASN A 40 16.13 -19.92 -6.03
C ASN A 40 17.06 -18.70 -5.98
N GLY A 41 16.74 -17.70 -5.16
CA GLY A 41 17.57 -16.52 -4.95
C GLY A 41 17.40 -15.39 -5.97
N GLY A 42 16.56 -15.58 -7.00
CA GLY A 42 16.31 -14.57 -8.03
C GLY A 42 14.98 -13.84 -7.83
N PRO A 43 14.80 -12.69 -8.47
CA PRO A 43 13.51 -12.02 -8.49
C PRO A 43 12.50 -12.78 -9.33
N ALA A 44 11.22 -12.71 -8.98
CA ALA A 44 10.17 -13.39 -9.71
C ALA A 44 9.62 -12.53 -10.85
N GLY A 45 9.33 -13.18 -11.98
CA GLY A 45 8.60 -12.55 -13.09
C GLY A 45 9.24 -11.30 -13.66
N GLY A 46 10.57 -11.22 -13.65
CA GLY A 46 11.28 -10.05 -14.18
C GLY A 46 11.15 -8.76 -13.33
N ARG A 47 10.57 -8.86 -12.15
CA ARG A 47 10.41 -7.69 -11.27
C ARG A 47 11.73 -7.31 -10.62
N ILE A 48 11.97 -6.02 -10.50
CA ILE A 48 13.17 -5.47 -9.89
C ILE A 48 12.86 -5.17 -8.42
N ILE A 49 13.52 -5.89 -7.50
CA ILE A 49 13.30 -5.74 -6.06
C ILE A 49 13.56 -4.29 -5.63
N ALA A 50 14.67 -3.69 -6.10
CA ALA A 50 15.03 -2.32 -5.74
C ALA A 50 13.95 -1.30 -6.13
N GLU A 51 13.28 -1.47 -7.26
CA GLU A 51 12.18 -0.59 -7.65
C GLU A 51 10.96 -0.78 -6.75
N SER A 52 10.65 -2.01 -6.36
CA SER A 52 9.53 -2.28 -5.47
C SER A 52 9.76 -1.71 -4.07
N GLU A 53 11.00 -1.60 -3.62
CA GLU A 53 11.35 -1.00 -2.34
C GLU A 53 11.08 0.51 -2.29
N LEU A 54 10.88 1.14 -3.43
CA LEU A 54 10.54 2.57 -3.51
C LEU A 54 9.05 2.85 -3.24
N PHE A 55 8.18 1.86 -3.26
CA PHE A 55 6.74 2.08 -3.05
C PHE A 55 6.43 2.75 -1.71
N ALA A 56 7.01 2.26 -0.62
CA ALA A 56 6.73 2.82 0.70
C ALA A 56 7.11 4.31 0.81
N PRO A 57 8.36 4.73 0.49
CA PRO A 57 8.70 6.15 0.59
C PRO A 57 7.93 7.03 -0.40
N LEU A 58 7.67 6.54 -1.62
CA LEU A 58 6.90 7.32 -2.60
C LEU A 58 5.44 7.48 -2.20
N TYR A 59 4.81 6.41 -1.69
CA TYR A 59 3.43 6.46 -1.24
C TYR A 59 3.28 7.25 0.06
N ALA A 60 4.25 7.17 0.96
CA ALA A 60 4.26 8.00 2.17
C ALA A 60 4.32 9.49 1.83
N SER A 61 5.17 9.87 0.89
CA SER A 61 5.29 11.24 0.42
C SER A 61 4.00 11.72 -0.23
N LEU A 62 3.40 10.88 -1.07
CA LEU A 62 2.13 11.20 -1.72
C LEU A 62 1.00 11.37 -0.71
N ALA A 63 0.92 10.49 0.28
CA ALA A 63 -0.10 10.58 1.33
C ALA A 63 0.01 11.89 2.10
N ALA A 64 1.24 12.28 2.48
CA ALA A 64 1.48 13.54 3.16
C ALA A 64 1.05 14.74 2.30
N GLU A 65 1.38 14.71 1.01
CA GLU A 65 1.01 15.78 0.07
C GLU A 65 -0.52 15.92 -0.07
N LEU A 66 -1.24 14.81 -0.14
CA LEU A 66 -2.69 14.79 -0.35
C LEU A 66 -3.52 14.81 0.94
N GLY A 67 -2.87 14.83 2.10
CA GLY A 67 -3.56 14.79 3.38
C GLY A 67 -4.22 13.46 3.70
N CYS A 68 -3.66 12.37 3.19
CA CYS A 68 -4.13 11.01 3.44
C CYS A 68 -3.35 10.36 4.57
N ALA A 69 -3.96 9.37 5.23
CA ALA A 69 -3.22 8.49 6.13
C ALA A 69 -2.37 7.50 5.32
N PHE A 70 -1.36 6.93 5.94
CA PHE A 70 -0.43 6.02 5.28
C PHE A 70 -0.09 4.83 6.18
N PHE A 71 0.01 3.64 5.59
CA PHE A 71 0.50 2.45 6.26
C PHE A 71 1.42 1.66 5.33
N ASP A 72 2.59 1.27 5.83
CA ASP A 72 3.54 0.43 5.11
C ASP A 72 3.34 -1.04 5.50
N ALA A 73 2.70 -1.81 4.64
CA ALA A 73 2.49 -3.24 4.87
C ALA A 73 3.80 -4.03 4.91
N GLY A 74 4.86 -3.50 4.35
CA GLY A 74 6.20 -4.11 4.42
C GLY A 74 6.79 -4.15 5.82
N THR A 75 6.23 -3.40 6.77
CA THR A 75 6.66 -3.45 8.18
C THR A 75 6.17 -4.70 8.92
N VAL A 76 5.12 -5.36 8.41
CA VAL A 76 4.49 -6.50 9.08
C VAL A 76 4.41 -7.76 8.23
N ALA A 77 4.74 -7.67 6.95
CA ALA A 77 4.55 -8.79 6.01
C ALA A 77 5.68 -8.87 4.99
N ARG A 78 5.85 -10.06 4.43
CA ARG A 78 6.81 -10.34 3.36
C ARG A 78 6.12 -11.19 2.30
N PRO A 79 6.51 -11.05 1.02
CA PRO A 79 5.98 -11.93 -0.02
C PRO A 79 6.48 -13.35 0.15
N SER A 80 5.71 -14.30 -0.37
CA SER A 80 6.08 -15.70 -0.39
C SER A 80 7.34 -15.93 -1.22
N VAL A 81 8.22 -16.80 -0.75
CA VAL A 81 9.42 -17.21 -1.52
C VAL A 81 9.09 -18.06 -2.73
N ALA A 82 7.84 -18.52 -2.86
CA ALA A 82 7.42 -19.29 -4.04
C ALA A 82 7.54 -18.44 -5.31
N ASP A 83 7.15 -17.16 -5.26
CA ASP A 83 7.26 -16.28 -6.42
C ASP A 83 7.86 -14.90 -6.09
N GLY A 84 8.10 -14.58 -4.82
CA GLY A 84 8.65 -13.30 -4.39
C GLY A 84 7.69 -12.12 -4.52
N VAL A 85 6.42 -12.36 -4.80
CA VAL A 85 5.42 -11.32 -5.09
C VAL A 85 4.16 -11.48 -4.25
N HIS A 86 3.51 -12.64 -4.33
CA HIS A 86 2.24 -12.90 -3.66
C HIS A 86 2.42 -13.14 -2.17
N LEU A 87 1.38 -12.84 -1.41
CA LEU A 87 1.35 -13.06 0.03
C LEU A 87 0.77 -14.43 0.32
N ASP A 88 1.38 -15.14 1.29
CA ASP A 88 0.75 -16.33 1.84
C ASP A 88 -0.34 -15.93 2.86
N ALA A 89 -1.05 -16.93 3.40
CA ALA A 89 -2.15 -16.69 4.33
C ALA A 89 -1.69 -15.95 5.59
N ASP A 90 -0.56 -16.34 6.17
CA ASP A 90 -0.06 -15.75 7.41
C ASP A 90 0.30 -14.28 7.24
N ASN A 91 0.93 -13.91 6.12
CA ASN A 91 1.27 -12.53 5.81
C ASN A 91 0.02 -11.70 5.49
N THR A 92 -0.96 -12.26 4.80
CA THR A 92 -2.25 -11.60 4.56
C THR A 92 -2.97 -11.29 5.87
N ILE A 93 -2.99 -12.25 6.79
CA ILE A 93 -3.58 -12.07 8.12
C ILE A 93 -2.82 -11.01 8.92
N ALA A 94 -1.49 -11.01 8.85
CA ALA A 94 -0.67 -10.02 9.54
C ALA A 94 -1.00 -8.59 9.08
N ILE A 95 -1.18 -8.38 7.80
CA ILE A 95 -1.58 -7.07 7.25
C ILE A 95 -2.98 -6.70 7.76
N GLY A 96 -3.94 -7.63 7.71
CA GLY A 96 -5.28 -7.38 8.18
C GLY A 96 -5.33 -6.95 9.64
N LYS A 97 -4.60 -7.65 10.50
CA LYS A 97 -4.49 -7.30 11.92
C LYS A 97 -3.82 -5.94 12.13
N ALA A 98 -2.75 -5.65 11.40
CA ALA A 98 -2.02 -4.39 11.51
C ALA A 98 -2.85 -3.20 11.05
N LEU A 99 -3.81 -3.38 10.15
CA LEU A 99 -4.69 -2.31 9.67
C LEU A 99 -5.75 -1.89 10.67
N ILE A 100 -6.01 -2.67 11.70
CA ILE A 100 -7.04 -2.36 12.70
C ILE A 100 -6.78 -0.99 13.33
N HIS A 101 -5.57 -0.74 13.79
CA HIS A 101 -5.23 0.53 14.46
C HIS A 101 -5.30 1.75 13.54
N PRO A 102 -4.63 1.77 12.38
CA PRO A 102 -4.68 2.93 11.48
C PRO A 102 -6.09 3.19 10.94
N VAL A 103 -6.90 2.16 10.70
CA VAL A 103 -8.29 2.35 10.26
C VAL A 103 -9.13 2.94 11.39
N ALA A 104 -9.00 2.42 12.61
CA ALA A 104 -9.73 2.95 13.77
C ALA A 104 -9.38 4.43 14.00
N LYS A 105 -8.09 4.78 13.90
CA LYS A 105 -7.63 6.17 14.04
C LYS A 105 -8.21 7.07 12.96
N LEU A 106 -8.31 6.56 11.71
CA LEU A 106 -8.86 7.31 10.59
C LEU A 106 -10.35 7.61 10.78
N LEU A 107 -11.07 6.68 11.39
CA LEU A 107 -12.52 6.80 11.62
C LEU A 107 -12.88 7.57 12.90
N ALA A 108 -11.92 7.84 13.74
CA ALA A 108 -12.13 8.53 15.02
C ALA A 108 -12.55 10.00 14.85
#